data_036019d7f8dd391d1bbf18a23a28b53d
#
_entry.id   036019d7f8dd391d1bbf18a23a28b53d
#
_cell.length_a   1.000
_cell.length_b   1.000
_cell.length_c   1.000
_cell.angle_alpha   90.00
_cell.angle_beta   90.00
_cell.angle_gamma   90.00
#
_symmetry.space_group_name_H-M   'P 1'
#
loop_
_entity.id
_entity.type
_entity.pdbx_description
1 polymer ?
#
loop_
_entity_poly.entity_id
_entity_poly.type
_entity_poly.pdbx_seq_one_letter_code
_entity_poly.pdbx_strand_id
1 'polypeptide(L)'
;IHKRCYYSMKEEFKIMARIFSEYLPPEYPYNVVGGNRMIKMQDFDERVDVIPVADPNIFSMSQRVTLAQTELQLAQANPQIHNMHEAFRRMYEALGVRNIDALLQPEPEPPVPIDPAEENTAALQMVMPKAFSEQNHDAHNAAHMTFIKTRMVQSNPQVYALLQGHISEHVSLKAKNEVMEQFSQNPQLVELKETNPEAWALEFDSAVAQRVVVLTNELVQQEMQFLQQVNMDPLVMLK
;
A
#
# COMPACT_ATOMS: atom_id res chain seq x y z
N ILE A 1 -21.58 -36.52 29.53
CA ILE A 1 -22.07 -35.22 30.04
C ILE A 1 -21.73 -34.12 29.05
N HIS A 2 -20.50 -33.89 28.65
CA HIS A 2 -20.11 -32.79 27.73
C HIS A 2 -20.87 -32.76 26.41
N LYS A 3 -21.11 -33.93 25.78
CA LYS A 3 -21.83 -34.01 24.52
C LYS A 3 -23.29 -33.54 24.67
N ARG A 4 -23.94 -33.82 25.78
CA ARG A 4 -25.33 -33.36 26.06
C ARG A 4 -25.36 -31.87 26.30
N CYS A 5 -24.44 -31.33 27.08
CA CYS A 5 -24.31 -29.89 27.30
C CYS A 5 -24.05 -29.14 25.98
N TYR A 6 -23.18 -29.68 25.13
CA TYR A 6 -22.92 -29.11 23.81
C TYR A 6 -24.16 -29.00 22.94
N TYR A 7 -24.94 -30.08 22.83
CA TYR A 7 -26.19 -30.06 22.06
C TYR A 7 -27.23 -29.12 22.66
N SER A 8 -27.37 -29.07 23.98
CA SER A 8 -28.29 -28.15 24.65
C SER A 8 -27.90 -26.68 24.37
N MET A 9 -26.61 -26.35 24.48
CA MET A 9 -26.11 -25.00 24.17
C MET A 9 -26.26 -24.66 22.70
N LYS A 10 -26.07 -25.61 21.80
CA LYS A 10 -26.27 -25.39 20.36
C LYS A 10 -27.69 -24.99 20.04
N GLU A 11 -28.67 -25.69 20.62
CA GLU A 11 -30.08 -25.37 20.43
C GLU A 11 -30.46 -24.01 21.07
N GLU A 12 -29.95 -23.71 22.26
CA GLU A 12 -30.12 -22.42 22.91
C GLU A 12 -29.58 -21.27 22.06
N PHE A 13 -28.36 -21.39 21.53
CA PHE A 13 -27.77 -20.36 20.68
C PHE A 13 -28.48 -20.18 19.34
N LYS A 14 -29.05 -21.25 18.78
CA LYS A 14 -29.93 -21.14 17.59
C LYS A 14 -31.20 -20.34 17.88
N ILE A 15 -31.82 -20.59 19.04
CA ILE A 15 -32.99 -19.82 19.46
C ILE A 15 -32.61 -18.35 19.66
N MET A 16 -31.49 -18.07 20.31
CA MET A 16 -31.00 -16.71 20.50
C MET A 16 -30.69 -16.01 19.15
N ALA A 17 -30.04 -16.69 18.21
CA ALA A 17 -29.78 -16.14 16.88
C ALA A 17 -31.07 -15.78 16.15
N ARG A 18 -32.10 -16.61 16.24
CA ARG A 18 -33.42 -16.32 15.68
C ARG A 18 -34.09 -15.09 16.36
N ILE A 19 -34.01 -14.99 17.69
CA ILE A 19 -34.50 -13.81 18.40
C ILE A 19 -33.76 -12.55 17.95
N PHE A 20 -32.45 -12.63 17.77
CA PHE A 20 -31.64 -11.50 17.28
C PHE A 20 -31.99 -11.11 15.85
N SER A 21 -32.29 -12.07 14.96
CA SER A 21 -32.73 -11.78 13.59
C SER A 21 -34.09 -11.09 13.52
N GLU A 22 -34.95 -11.27 14.53
CA GLU A 22 -36.30 -10.70 14.55
C GLU A 22 -36.39 -9.38 15.32
N TYR A 23 -35.62 -9.22 16.41
CA TYR A 23 -35.83 -8.16 17.39
C TYR A 23 -34.64 -7.19 17.55
N LEU A 24 -33.45 -7.48 16.99
CA LEU A 24 -32.37 -6.51 17.02
C LEU A 24 -32.68 -5.31 16.13
N PRO A 25 -32.22 -4.11 16.51
CA PRO A 25 -32.22 -2.99 15.58
C PRO A 25 -31.27 -3.32 14.37
N PRO A 26 -31.47 -2.65 13.21
CA PRO A 26 -30.68 -2.93 12.00
C PRO A 26 -29.16 -2.93 12.25
N GLU A 27 -28.70 -2.07 13.14
CA GLU A 27 -27.31 -1.99 13.60
C GLU A 27 -27.29 -1.83 15.13
N TYR A 28 -26.49 -2.65 15.78
CA TYR A 28 -26.32 -2.63 17.23
C TYR A 28 -24.84 -2.48 17.60
N PRO A 29 -24.46 -1.38 18.27
CA PRO A 29 -23.10 -1.20 18.74
C PRO A 29 -22.81 -2.06 19.97
N TYR A 30 -21.66 -2.70 20.00
CA TYR A 30 -21.21 -3.43 21.18
C TYR A 30 -19.71 -3.31 21.40
N ASN A 31 -19.32 -3.41 22.65
CA ASN A 31 -17.92 -3.31 23.04
C ASN A 31 -17.32 -4.70 23.21
N VAL A 32 -16.20 -4.94 22.54
CA VAL A 32 -15.40 -6.15 22.70
C VAL A 32 -13.97 -5.79 23.13
N VAL A 33 -13.24 -6.77 23.58
CA VAL A 33 -11.80 -6.62 23.76
C VAL A 33 -11.20 -6.30 22.37
N GLY A 34 -10.53 -5.15 22.25
CA GLY A 34 -9.97 -4.69 20.99
C GLY A 34 -10.67 -3.48 20.36
N GLY A 35 -11.87 -3.10 20.82
CA GLY A 35 -12.56 -1.91 20.32
C GLY A 35 -14.08 -2.02 20.24
N ASN A 36 -14.68 -1.03 19.62
CA ASN A 36 -16.12 -0.99 19.36
C ASN A 36 -16.41 -1.72 18.04
N ARG A 37 -17.44 -2.53 18.05
CA ARG A 37 -17.92 -3.22 16.85
C ARG A 37 -19.41 -2.98 16.64
N MET A 38 -19.85 -3.19 15.42
CA MET A 38 -21.26 -3.11 15.04
C MET A 38 -21.74 -4.51 14.66
N ILE A 39 -22.86 -4.93 15.24
CA ILE A 39 -23.60 -6.13 14.82
C ILE A 39 -24.74 -5.67 13.93
N LYS A 40 -24.94 -6.32 12.80
CA LYS A 40 -26.07 -6.11 11.93
C LYS A 40 -27.08 -7.23 12.13
N MET A 41 -28.34 -6.89 12.15
CA MET A 41 -29.45 -7.87 12.24
C MET A 41 -29.31 -8.95 11.15
N GLN A 42 -28.78 -8.58 9.97
CA GLN A 42 -28.55 -9.48 8.84
C GLN A 42 -27.47 -10.55 9.11
N ASP A 43 -26.62 -10.35 10.11
CA ASP A 43 -25.57 -11.32 10.49
C ASP A 43 -26.18 -12.59 11.13
N PHE A 44 -27.46 -12.54 11.54
CA PHE A 44 -28.18 -13.64 12.16
C PHE A 44 -29.21 -14.29 11.22
N ASP A 45 -28.97 -14.32 9.94
CA ASP A 45 -29.86 -14.98 8.99
C ASP A 45 -29.85 -16.52 9.17
N GLU A 46 -30.91 -17.21 8.71
CA GLU A 46 -31.05 -18.65 8.89
C GLU A 46 -29.98 -19.50 8.17
N ARG A 47 -29.10 -18.89 7.38
CA ARG A 47 -28.00 -19.55 6.68
C ARG A 47 -26.77 -19.74 7.58
N VAL A 48 -26.75 -19.11 8.75
CA VAL A 48 -25.62 -19.20 9.69
C VAL A 48 -25.88 -20.31 10.70
N ASP A 49 -25.05 -21.36 10.70
CA ASP A 49 -25.12 -22.40 11.74
C ASP A 49 -24.29 -21.93 12.96
N VAL A 50 -24.96 -21.78 14.09
CA VAL A 50 -24.30 -21.38 15.34
C VAL A 50 -23.78 -22.61 16.05
N ILE A 51 -22.45 -22.69 16.16
CA ILE A 51 -21.78 -23.81 16.82
C ILE A 51 -21.16 -23.31 18.14
N PRO A 52 -21.56 -23.86 19.31
CA PRO A 52 -20.87 -23.53 20.54
C PRO A 52 -19.46 -24.08 20.49
N VAL A 53 -18.48 -23.20 20.59
CA VAL A 53 -17.07 -23.58 20.67
C VAL A 53 -16.71 -23.73 22.14
N ALA A 54 -16.89 -24.93 22.68
CA ALA A 54 -16.25 -25.33 23.93
C ALA A 54 -14.89 -25.95 23.54
N ASP A 55 -13.92 -25.11 23.25
CA ASP A 55 -12.56 -25.57 23.02
C ASP A 55 -11.93 -25.93 24.38
N PRO A 56 -11.66 -27.21 24.67
CA PRO A 56 -10.90 -27.59 25.87
C PRO A 56 -9.47 -27.03 25.84
N ASN A 57 -9.03 -26.55 24.68
CA ASN A 57 -7.78 -25.82 24.50
C ASN A 57 -7.95 -24.31 24.65
N ILE A 58 -8.92 -23.83 25.44
CA ILE A 58 -8.93 -22.41 25.82
C ILE A 58 -7.61 -22.12 26.54
N PHE A 59 -6.68 -21.63 25.78
CA PHE A 59 -5.38 -21.22 26.28
C PHE A 59 -5.56 -20.24 27.44
N SER A 60 -4.84 -20.46 28.51
CA SER A 60 -4.74 -19.46 29.57
C SER A 60 -4.31 -18.12 28.99
N MET A 61 -4.63 -17.03 29.63
CA MET A 61 -4.23 -15.70 29.16
C MET A 61 -2.71 -15.66 28.87
N SER A 62 -1.88 -16.30 29.70
CA SER A 62 -0.44 -16.38 29.49
C SER A 62 -0.06 -17.13 28.21
N GLN A 63 -0.77 -18.20 27.87
CA GLN A 63 -0.51 -18.93 26.62
C GLN A 63 -0.89 -18.10 25.38
N ARG A 64 -2.02 -17.38 25.41
CA ARG A 64 -2.42 -16.47 24.33
C ARG A 64 -1.39 -15.37 24.13
N VAL A 65 -0.91 -14.76 25.20
CA VAL A 65 0.14 -13.76 25.15
C VAL A 65 1.43 -14.33 24.56
N THR A 66 1.85 -15.53 24.98
CA THR A 66 3.04 -16.18 24.43
C THR A 66 2.91 -16.46 22.94
N LEU A 67 1.76 -16.95 22.48
CA LEU A 67 1.53 -17.21 21.05
C LEU A 67 1.56 -15.91 20.24
N ALA A 68 0.85 -14.89 20.70
CA ALA A 68 0.83 -13.57 20.03
C ALA A 68 2.23 -12.91 20.00
N GLN A 69 3.02 -13.09 21.08
CA GLN A 69 4.41 -12.63 21.13
C GLN A 69 5.28 -13.37 20.10
N THR A 70 5.08 -14.69 19.95
CA THR A 70 5.80 -15.49 18.95
C THR A 70 5.41 -15.06 17.53
N GLU A 71 4.11 -14.85 17.26
CA GLU A 71 3.64 -14.29 15.97
C GLU A 71 4.30 -12.95 15.66
N LEU A 72 4.31 -12.03 16.63
CA LEU A 72 4.92 -10.72 16.47
C LEU A 72 6.43 -10.82 16.18
N GLN A 73 7.15 -11.69 16.88
CA GLN A 73 8.57 -11.92 16.63
C GLN A 73 8.83 -12.49 15.22
N LEU A 74 8.00 -13.42 14.75
CA LEU A 74 8.10 -13.94 13.38
C LEU A 74 7.81 -12.85 12.34
N ALA A 75 6.81 -12.01 12.59
CA ALA A 75 6.49 -10.89 11.71
C ALA A 75 7.62 -9.85 11.67
N GLN A 76 8.25 -9.54 12.81
CA GLN A 76 9.40 -8.64 12.88
C GLN A 76 10.64 -9.18 12.17
N ALA A 77 10.84 -10.51 12.15
CA ALA A 77 11.95 -11.13 11.43
C ALA A 77 11.83 -10.99 9.91
N ASN A 78 10.61 -10.92 9.37
CA ASN A 78 10.35 -10.80 7.94
C ASN A 78 9.18 -9.82 7.66
N PRO A 79 9.36 -8.52 7.89
CA PRO A 79 8.27 -7.54 7.81
C PRO A 79 7.70 -7.38 6.39
N GLN A 80 8.43 -7.80 5.36
CA GLN A 80 7.99 -7.68 3.98
C GLN A 80 6.89 -8.66 3.58
N ILE A 81 6.76 -9.79 4.29
CA ILE A 81 5.76 -10.82 4.01
C ILE A 81 4.63 -10.86 5.04
N HIS A 82 4.73 -10.04 6.10
CA HIS A 82 3.75 -10.02 7.19
C HIS A 82 3.11 -8.64 7.31
N ASN A 83 1.81 -8.61 7.61
CA ASN A 83 1.14 -7.38 8.02
C ASN A 83 1.51 -7.07 9.48
N MET A 84 2.42 -6.11 9.67
CA MET A 84 2.91 -5.69 10.99
C MET A 84 1.80 -5.07 11.84
N HIS A 85 0.88 -4.30 11.22
CA HIS A 85 -0.23 -3.67 11.91
C HIS A 85 -1.14 -4.73 12.56
N GLU A 86 -1.49 -5.77 11.81
CA GLU A 86 -2.30 -6.88 12.30
C GLU A 86 -1.55 -7.70 13.39
N ALA A 87 -0.25 -7.91 13.25
CA ALA A 87 0.55 -8.60 14.26
C ALA A 87 0.56 -7.85 15.61
N PHE A 88 0.69 -6.52 15.58
CA PHE A 88 0.56 -5.70 16.79
C PHE A 88 -0.86 -5.69 17.34
N ARG A 89 -1.88 -5.64 16.49
CA ARG A 89 -3.29 -5.72 16.91
C ARG A 89 -3.56 -6.99 17.70
N ARG A 90 -3.16 -8.15 17.17
CA ARG A 90 -3.31 -9.44 17.85
C ARG A 90 -2.57 -9.52 19.18
N MET A 91 -1.39 -8.90 19.24
CA MET A 91 -0.66 -8.80 20.51
C MET A 91 -1.41 -7.99 21.55
N TYR A 92 -1.96 -6.84 21.19
CA TYR A 92 -2.77 -6.02 22.09
C TYR A 92 -4.08 -6.71 22.49
N GLU A 93 -4.73 -7.43 21.58
CA GLU A 93 -5.92 -8.25 21.89
C GLU A 93 -5.59 -9.36 22.90
N ALA A 94 -4.45 -10.06 22.72
CA ALA A 94 -4.01 -11.10 23.66
C ALA A 94 -3.70 -10.53 25.05
N LEU A 95 -3.18 -9.31 25.14
CA LEU A 95 -2.93 -8.57 26.38
C LEU A 95 -4.22 -8.03 27.02
N GLY A 96 -5.37 -8.10 26.33
CA GLY A 96 -6.63 -7.56 26.81
C GLY A 96 -6.69 -6.03 26.84
N VAL A 97 -5.92 -5.36 26.00
CA VAL A 97 -5.91 -3.90 25.90
C VAL A 97 -7.27 -3.41 25.38
N ARG A 98 -7.82 -2.43 26.07
CA ARG A 98 -9.06 -1.75 25.63
C ARG A 98 -8.68 -0.60 24.70
N ASN A 99 -9.50 -0.40 23.67
CA ASN A 99 -9.33 0.72 22.74
C ASN A 99 -8.00 0.68 21.96
N ILE A 100 -7.74 -0.44 21.29
CA ILE A 100 -6.54 -0.69 20.51
C ILE A 100 -6.39 0.35 19.39
N ASP A 101 -7.50 0.77 18.77
CA ASP A 101 -7.51 1.76 17.68
C ASP A 101 -7.02 3.15 18.11
N ALA A 102 -7.00 3.45 19.40
CA ALA A 102 -6.38 4.67 19.93
C ALA A 102 -4.86 4.54 20.13
N LEU A 103 -4.34 3.32 20.24
CA LEU A 103 -2.91 3.04 20.40
C LEU A 103 -2.23 2.75 19.07
N LEU A 104 -2.92 2.00 18.22
CA LEU A 104 -2.43 1.58 16.93
C LEU A 104 -2.97 2.54 15.88
N GLN A 105 -2.07 3.27 15.22
CA GLN A 105 -2.46 4.13 14.12
C GLN A 105 -3.14 3.32 13.03
N PRO A 106 -4.17 3.87 12.35
CA PRO A 106 -4.79 3.18 11.23
C PRO A 106 -3.72 2.79 10.19
N GLU A 107 -3.95 1.66 9.54
CA GLU A 107 -3.09 1.24 8.44
C GLU A 107 -3.08 2.36 7.38
N PRO A 108 -1.89 2.80 6.90
CA PRO A 108 -1.84 3.84 5.90
C PRO A 108 -2.61 3.40 4.66
N GLU A 109 -3.47 4.26 4.17
CA GLU A 109 -4.18 4.00 2.92
C GLU A 109 -3.17 3.74 1.79
N PRO A 110 -3.47 2.80 0.88
CA PRO A 110 -2.61 2.57 -0.26
C PRO A 110 -2.46 3.88 -1.05
N PRO A 111 -1.23 4.23 -1.47
CA PRO A 111 -1.00 5.46 -2.23
C PRO A 111 -1.82 5.43 -3.52
N VAL A 112 -2.47 6.54 -3.83
CA VAL A 112 -3.25 6.76 -5.05
C VAL A 112 -2.52 7.74 -5.97
N PRO A 113 -2.74 7.67 -7.29
CA PRO A 113 -2.20 8.67 -8.22
C PRO A 113 -2.73 10.05 -7.87
N ILE A 114 -1.83 11.02 -7.75
CA ILE A 114 -2.14 12.44 -7.52
C ILE A 114 -1.52 13.27 -8.63
N ASP A 115 -1.89 14.54 -8.73
CA ASP A 115 -1.32 15.41 -9.73
C ASP A 115 0.10 15.91 -9.36
N PRO A 116 0.93 16.35 -10.32
CA PRO A 116 2.30 16.72 -10.04
C PRO A 116 2.46 17.94 -9.12
N ALA A 117 1.45 18.79 -8.97
CA ALA A 117 1.50 19.91 -8.02
C ALA A 117 1.31 19.44 -6.58
N GLU A 118 0.42 18.46 -6.37
CA GLU A 118 0.24 17.81 -5.07
C GLU A 118 1.47 16.99 -4.70
N GLU A 119 2.09 16.28 -5.65
CA GLU A 119 3.34 15.55 -5.45
C GLU A 119 4.49 16.48 -5.04
N ASN A 120 4.59 17.65 -5.68
CA ASN A 120 5.55 18.69 -5.29
C ASN A 120 5.32 19.20 -3.86
N THR A 121 4.05 19.35 -3.48
CA THR A 121 3.67 19.79 -2.12
C THR A 121 4.00 18.71 -1.09
N ALA A 122 3.73 17.44 -1.40
CA ALA A 122 4.10 16.30 -0.55
C ALA A 122 5.62 16.24 -0.33
N ALA A 123 6.40 16.46 -1.39
CA ALA A 123 7.86 16.50 -1.30
C ALA A 123 8.38 17.60 -0.36
N LEU A 124 7.75 18.78 -0.35
CA LEU A 124 8.07 19.84 0.62
C LEU A 124 7.78 19.45 2.07
N GLN A 125 6.79 18.60 2.28
CA GLN A 125 6.45 18.05 3.59
C GLN A 125 7.30 16.82 3.96
N MET A 126 8.32 16.49 3.16
CA MET A 126 9.17 15.32 3.32
C MET A 126 8.41 13.99 3.20
N VAL A 127 7.27 14.01 2.54
CA VAL A 127 6.52 12.81 2.16
C VAL A 127 6.94 12.44 0.74
N MET A 128 7.44 11.21 0.57
CA MET A 128 7.85 10.72 -0.75
C MET A 128 6.61 10.38 -1.58
N PRO A 129 6.32 11.10 -2.67
CA PRO A 129 5.25 10.73 -3.57
C PRO A 129 5.61 9.43 -4.30
N LYS A 130 4.61 8.71 -4.78
CA LYS A 130 4.78 7.47 -5.54
C LYS A 130 4.26 7.65 -6.95
N ALA A 131 5.07 7.30 -7.94
CA ALA A 131 4.64 7.28 -9.32
C ALA A 131 3.85 6.00 -9.67
N PHE A 132 2.92 6.12 -10.61
CA PHE A 132 2.06 5.02 -11.08
C PHE A 132 2.15 4.91 -12.60
N SER A 133 2.03 3.68 -13.12
CA SER A 133 2.24 3.39 -14.54
C SER A 133 1.24 4.09 -15.49
N GLU A 134 0.06 4.44 -14.96
CA GLU A 134 -1.02 5.06 -15.73
C GLU A 134 -0.91 6.60 -15.80
N GLN A 135 0.03 7.20 -15.07
CA GLN A 135 0.23 8.64 -15.06
C GLN A 135 0.88 9.13 -16.36
N ASN A 136 0.65 10.39 -16.70
CA ASN A 136 1.37 11.06 -17.78
C ASN A 136 2.78 11.46 -17.30
N HIS A 137 3.73 10.54 -17.45
CA HIS A 137 5.09 10.73 -16.96
C HIS A 137 5.80 11.94 -17.57
N ASP A 138 5.50 12.32 -18.80
CA ASP A 138 6.09 13.52 -19.43
C ASP A 138 5.61 14.81 -18.76
N ALA A 139 4.31 14.90 -18.48
CA ALA A 139 3.75 16.04 -17.77
C ALA A 139 4.27 16.14 -16.35
N HIS A 140 4.36 15.00 -15.61
CA HIS A 140 4.91 14.96 -14.26
C HIS A 140 6.39 15.37 -14.26
N ASN A 141 7.21 14.78 -15.13
CA ASN A 141 8.63 15.12 -15.23
C ASN A 141 8.83 16.62 -15.56
N ALA A 142 8.06 17.19 -16.48
CA ALA A 142 8.14 18.62 -16.81
C ALA A 142 7.80 19.52 -15.61
N ALA A 143 6.75 19.16 -14.86
CA ALA A 143 6.34 19.90 -13.67
C ALA A 143 7.40 19.79 -12.54
N HIS A 144 7.90 18.59 -12.27
CA HIS A 144 8.93 18.38 -11.24
C HIS A 144 10.26 19.03 -11.61
N MET A 145 10.69 18.96 -12.87
CA MET A 145 11.89 19.64 -13.37
C MET A 145 11.80 21.16 -13.28
N THR A 146 10.58 21.72 -13.45
CA THR A 146 10.36 23.14 -13.26
C THR A 146 10.40 23.50 -11.78
N PHE A 147 9.80 22.68 -10.93
CA PHE A 147 9.72 22.92 -9.50
C PHE A 147 11.06 22.78 -8.81
N ILE A 148 11.88 21.81 -9.21
CA ILE A 148 13.23 21.56 -8.63
C ILE A 148 14.17 22.76 -8.82
N LYS A 149 13.92 23.60 -9.84
CA LYS A 149 14.70 24.82 -10.12
C LYS A 149 14.32 26.00 -9.23
N THR A 150 13.23 25.89 -8.48
CA THR A 150 12.80 26.96 -7.59
C THR A 150 13.79 27.15 -6.43
N ARG A 151 13.94 28.39 -5.97
CA ARG A 151 14.82 28.72 -4.85
C ARG A 151 14.46 27.92 -3.58
N MET A 152 13.18 27.62 -3.39
CA MET A 152 12.68 26.87 -2.26
C MET A 152 13.28 25.46 -2.21
N VAL A 153 13.31 24.77 -3.34
CA VAL A 153 13.88 23.41 -3.44
C VAL A 153 15.40 23.47 -3.43
N GLN A 154 16.01 24.40 -4.16
CA GLN A 154 17.46 24.57 -4.24
C GLN A 154 18.11 24.86 -2.87
N SER A 155 17.39 25.50 -1.97
CA SER A 155 17.87 25.75 -0.60
C SER A 155 17.65 24.56 0.37
N ASN A 156 16.99 23.49 -0.08
CA ASN A 156 16.73 22.30 0.74
C ASN A 156 17.24 21.03 0.02
N PRO A 157 18.47 20.57 0.33
CA PRO A 157 19.06 19.41 -0.34
C PRO A 157 18.27 18.11 -0.18
N GLN A 158 17.52 17.98 0.91
CA GLN A 158 16.72 16.78 1.17
C GLN A 158 15.49 16.72 0.23
N VAL A 159 14.78 17.84 0.09
CA VAL A 159 13.65 17.94 -0.87
C VAL A 159 14.15 17.78 -2.30
N TYR A 160 15.31 18.36 -2.62
CA TYR A 160 15.94 18.20 -3.92
C TYR A 160 16.22 16.73 -4.26
N ALA A 161 16.86 16.00 -3.33
CA ALA A 161 17.16 14.57 -3.52
C ALA A 161 15.90 13.72 -3.65
N LEU A 162 14.85 14.04 -2.85
CA LEU A 162 13.57 13.35 -2.90
C LEU A 162 12.90 13.52 -4.27
N LEU A 163 12.85 14.75 -4.80
CA LEU A 163 12.28 15.03 -6.12
C LEU A 163 13.09 14.39 -7.24
N GLN A 164 14.43 14.36 -7.15
CA GLN A 164 15.26 13.64 -8.12
C GLN A 164 14.95 12.13 -8.14
N GLY A 165 14.79 11.52 -6.96
CA GLY A 165 14.38 10.12 -6.84
C GLY A 165 13.03 9.87 -7.51
N HIS A 166 12.06 10.75 -7.26
CA HIS A 166 10.72 10.65 -7.83
C HIS A 166 10.71 10.84 -9.36
N ILE A 167 11.45 11.81 -9.89
CA ILE A 167 11.65 11.96 -11.35
C ILE A 167 12.23 10.67 -11.96
N SER A 168 13.20 10.05 -11.29
CA SER A 168 13.79 8.78 -11.74
C SER A 168 12.79 7.64 -11.75
N GLU A 169 11.85 7.62 -10.80
CA GLU A 169 10.75 6.66 -10.76
C GLU A 169 9.82 6.84 -11.98
N HIS A 170 9.41 8.08 -12.29
CA HIS A 170 8.62 8.37 -13.50
C HIS A 170 9.35 7.97 -14.79
N VAL A 171 10.64 8.25 -14.89
CA VAL A 171 11.47 7.83 -16.06
C VAL A 171 11.49 6.31 -16.20
N SER A 172 11.64 5.60 -15.09
CA SER A 172 11.66 4.13 -15.08
C SER A 172 10.33 3.53 -15.49
N LEU A 173 9.21 4.09 -14.99
CA LEU A 173 7.87 3.64 -15.37
C LEU A 173 7.56 3.95 -16.83
N LYS A 174 7.92 5.15 -17.32
CA LYS A 174 7.79 5.50 -18.73
C LYS A 174 8.55 4.52 -19.63
N ALA A 175 9.83 4.26 -19.30
CA ALA A 175 10.64 3.30 -20.04
C ALA A 175 9.98 1.92 -20.09
N LYS A 176 9.47 1.46 -18.94
CA LYS A 176 8.78 0.18 -18.83
C LYS A 176 7.53 0.11 -19.70
N ASN A 177 6.72 1.18 -19.71
CA ASN A 177 5.51 1.25 -20.51
C ASN A 177 5.83 1.23 -22.01
N GLU A 178 6.82 2.03 -22.47
CA GLU A 178 7.22 2.09 -23.87
C GLU A 178 7.82 0.74 -24.35
N VAL A 179 8.66 0.11 -23.54
CA VAL A 179 9.22 -1.22 -23.87
C VAL A 179 8.13 -2.28 -23.87
N MET A 180 7.19 -2.25 -22.92
CA MET A 180 6.06 -3.19 -22.91
C MET A 180 5.19 -3.05 -24.16
N GLU A 181 4.96 -1.83 -24.61
CA GLU A 181 4.23 -1.58 -25.85
C GLU A 181 4.99 -2.15 -27.06
N GLN A 182 6.29 -1.89 -27.17
CA GLN A 182 7.13 -2.44 -28.24
C GLN A 182 7.16 -3.97 -28.24
N PHE A 183 7.29 -4.59 -27.05
CA PHE A 183 7.32 -6.03 -26.88
C PHE A 183 5.97 -6.67 -27.25
N SER A 184 4.85 -6.00 -26.93
CA SER A 184 3.51 -6.48 -27.27
C SER A 184 3.23 -6.46 -28.77
N GLN A 185 3.92 -5.58 -29.53
CA GLN A 185 3.78 -5.45 -30.98
C GLN A 185 4.70 -6.42 -31.74
N ASN A 186 5.67 -7.07 -31.08
CA ASN A 186 6.59 -8.01 -31.70
C ASN A 186 6.12 -9.47 -31.51
N PRO A 187 5.66 -10.17 -32.56
CA PRO A 187 5.15 -11.53 -32.43
C PRO A 187 6.16 -12.53 -31.85
N GLN A 188 7.45 -12.35 -32.14
CA GLN A 188 8.50 -13.24 -31.63
C GLN A 188 8.68 -13.11 -30.12
N LEU A 189 8.56 -11.87 -29.58
CA LEU A 189 8.66 -11.62 -28.14
C LEU A 189 7.39 -12.05 -27.40
N VAL A 190 6.23 -11.97 -28.05
CA VAL A 190 4.98 -12.51 -27.51
C VAL A 190 5.07 -14.04 -27.39
N GLU A 191 5.55 -14.73 -28.44
CA GLU A 191 5.80 -16.18 -28.42
C GLU A 191 6.85 -16.57 -27.37
N LEU A 192 7.92 -15.79 -27.24
CA LEU A 192 8.96 -16.01 -26.23
C LEU A 192 8.40 -15.93 -24.81
N LYS A 193 7.45 -15.02 -24.56
CA LYS A 193 6.80 -14.87 -23.25
C LYS A 193 6.03 -16.13 -22.84
N GLU A 194 5.40 -16.80 -23.81
CA GLU A 194 4.63 -18.04 -23.57
C GLU A 194 5.54 -19.27 -23.47
N THR A 195 6.59 -19.33 -24.29
CA THR A 195 7.48 -20.50 -24.37
C THR A 195 8.60 -20.48 -23.36
N ASN A 196 9.17 -19.33 -23.07
CA ASN A 196 10.28 -19.14 -22.12
C ASN A 196 10.17 -17.81 -21.36
N PRO A 197 9.34 -17.75 -20.30
CA PRO A 197 9.12 -16.53 -19.51
C PRO A 197 10.38 -15.94 -18.88
N GLU A 198 11.36 -16.79 -18.52
CA GLU A 198 12.61 -16.34 -17.89
C GLU A 198 13.51 -15.60 -18.91
N ALA A 199 13.65 -16.13 -20.10
CA ALA A 199 14.40 -15.46 -21.17
C ALA A 199 13.72 -14.17 -21.60
N TRP A 200 12.39 -14.17 -21.67
CA TRP A 200 11.61 -12.96 -21.96
C TRP A 200 11.82 -11.88 -20.89
N ALA A 201 11.79 -12.24 -19.60
CA ALA A 201 12.01 -11.29 -18.50
C ALA A 201 13.40 -10.66 -18.57
N LEU A 202 14.44 -11.46 -18.85
CA LEU A 202 15.81 -10.97 -18.98
C LEU A 202 15.97 -9.97 -20.15
N GLU A 203 15.37 -10.29 -21.30
CA GLU A 203 15.41 -9.42 -22.48
C GLU A 203 14.61 -8.12 -22.23
N PHE A 204 13.44 -8.24 -21.58
CA PHE A 204 12.61 -7.12 -21.19
C PHE A 204 13.36 -6.18 -20.23
N ASP A 205 13.95 -6.70 -19.15
CA ASP A 205 14.68 -5.90 -18.17
C ASP A 205 15.89 -5.20 -18.80
N SER A 206 16.60 -5.88 -19.72
CA SER A 206 17.71 -5.29 -20.47
C SER A 206 17.23 -4.14 -21.36
N ALA A 207 16.11 -4.31 -22.06
CA ALA A 207 15.54 -3.27 -22.91
C ALA A 207 15.04 -2.07 -22.09
N VAL A 208 14.41 -2.32 -20.95
CA VAL A 208 13.98 -1.27 -20.01
C VAL A 208 15.18 -0.48 -19.50
N ALA A 209 16.25 -1.14 -19.07
CA ALA A 209 17.47 -0.48 -18.61
C ALA A 209 18.08 0.43 -19.68
N GLN A 210 18.16 -0.04 -20.92
CA GLN A 210 18.63 0.76 -22.06
C GLN A 210 17.73 1.98 -22.31
N ARG A 211 16.40 1.80 -22.26
CA ARG A 211 15.45 2.88 -22.48
C ARG A 211 15.50 3.93 -21.37
N VAL A 212 15.70 3.53 -20.11
CA VAL A 212 15.91 4.45 -18.98
C VAL A 212 17.11 5.36 -19.24
N VAL A 213 18.23 4.81 -19.72
CA VAL A 213 19.43 5.61 -20.05
C VAL A 213 19.12 6.63 -21.13
N VAL A 214 18.41 6.24 -22.19
CA VAL A 214 18.02 7.14 -23.28
C VAL A 214 17.14 8.28 -22.77
N LEU A 215 16.06 7.95 -22.04
CA LEU A 215 15.14 8.94 -21.48
C LEU A 215 15.83 9.91 -20.50
N THR A 216 16.73 9.38 -19.67
CA THR A 216 17.52 10.21 -18.74
C THR A 216 18.40 11.19 -19.52
N ASN A 217 19.08 10.75 -20.57
CA ASN A 217 19.89 11.61 -21.42
C ASN A 217 19.04 12.67 -22.13
N GLU A 218 17.86 12.32 -22.62
CA GLU A 218 16.92 13.27 -23.23
C GLU A 218 16.53 14.39 -22.25
N LEU A 219 16.20 14.04 -20.98
CA LEU A 219 15.89 15.02 -19.93
C LEU A 219 17.08 15.94 -19.63
N VAL A 220 18.29 15.39 -19.52
CA VAL A 220 19.51 16.17 -19.28
C VAL A 220 19.78 17.12 -20.43
N GLN A 221 19.61 16.69 -21.68
CA GLN A 221 19.78 17.53 -22.85
C GLN A 221 18.75 18.68 -22.92
N GLN A 222 17.49 18.37 -22.60
CA GLN A 222 16.44 19.40 -22.52
C GLN A 222 16.78 20.47 -21.48
N GLU A 223 17.30 20.03 -20.33
CA GLU A 223 17.73 20.95 -19.28
C GLU A 223 18.90 21.82 -19.70
N MET A 224 19.90 21.23 -20.35
CA MET A 224 21.05 21.98 -20.89
C MET A 224 20.64 23.01 -21.93
N GLN A 225 19.73 22.67 -22.83
CA GLN A 225 19.18 23.59 -23.82
C GLN A 225 18.43 24.75 -23.17
N PHE A 226 17.62 24.46 -22.15
CA PHE A 226 16.92 25.50 -21.39
C PHE A 226 17.90 26.47 -20.72
N LEU A 227 18.94 25.97 -20.07
CA LEU A 227 19.98 26.80 -19.43
C LEU A 227 20.74 27.66 -20.44
N GLN A 228 21.00 27.16 -21.64
CA GLN A 228 21.62 27.94 -22.71
C GLN A 228 20.71 29.08 -23.18
N GLN A 229 19.39 28.83 -23.33
CA GLN A 229 18.43 29.85 -23.72
C GLN A 229 18.30 30.94 -22.66
N VAL A 230 18.24 30.58 -21.38
CA VAL A 230 18.18 31.54 -20.26
C VAL A 230 19.44 32.41 -20.20
N ASN A 231 20.62 31.85 -20.44
CA ASN A 231 21.88 32.59 -20.46
C ASN A 231 22.03 33.49 -21.68
N MET A 232 21.26 33.28 -22.75
CA MET A 232 21.24 34.11 -23.95
C MET A 232 20.16 35.19 -23.91
N ASP A 233 19.29 35.23 -22.87
CA ASP A 233 18.27 36.25 -22.73
C ASP A 233 18.93 37.59 -22.36
N PRO A 234 18.78 38.65 -23.19
CA PRO A 234 19.39 39.97 -22.95
C PRO A 234 18.95 40.61 -21.62
N LEU A 235 17.80 40.23 -21.08
CA LEU A 235 17.30 40.73 -19.78
C LEU A 235 18.04 40.16 -18.57
N VAL A 236 18.70 39.01 -18.71
CA VAL A 236 19.52 38.40 -17.66
C VAL A 236 20.93 38.99 -17.62
N MET A 237 21.43 39.48 -18.76
CA MET A 237 22.75 40.11 -18.88
C MET A 237 22.82 41.52 -18.29
N LEU A 238 21.65 42.12 -17.94
CA LEU A 238 21.54 43.49 -17.43
C LEU A 238 21.37 43.61 -15.92
N LYS A 239 21.55 42.51 -15.18
CA LYS A 239 21.57 42.45 -13.71
C LYS A 239 22.93 41.98 -13.21
#